data_1996e79223e29b81c2631f65a6be2442
#
_entry.id   1996e79223e29b81c2631f65a6be2442
#
_cell.length_a   1.000
_cell.length_b   1.000
_cell.length_c   1.000
_cell.angle_alpha   90.00
_cell.angle_beta   90.00
_cell.angle_gamma   90.00
#
_symmetry.space_group_name_H-M   'P 1'
#
loop_
_entity.id
_entity.type
_entity.pdbx_description
1 polymer ?
#
loop_
_entity_poly.entity_id
_entity_poly.type
_entity_poly.pdbx_seq_one_letter_code
_entity_poly.pdbx_strand_id
1 'polypeptide(L)'
;QTDTTVGFSSSNDEKLSNLDYLQMILQKELEIRARQKQIKLRRASKLPNKVCELSNLNKGLEWQIKQLSHLTWLNEGQNIILLGKSRTGKISLAVHLAETAIDKGHKTYYAPIDTFVSIVENKDINPKAGAAFSYMRECNLIIIDDVFYLAPTRSELQAFYRAVTFLNETRSIIFVTNREISTWLDVVEDKHLCQTLLDRITANCQIIRLTDR
;
A
#
# COMPACT_ATOMS: atom_id res chain seq x y z
N GLN A 1 13.73 -52.06 54.16
CA GLN A 1 14.91 -51.56 53.37
C GLN A 1 14.60 -51.64 51.88
N THR A 2 14.15 -50.54 51.37
CA THR A 2 14.00 -50.37 49.92
C THR A 2 14.57 -49.00 49.58
N ASP A 3 15.74 -49.07 48.96
CA ASP A 3 16.45 -47.95 48.43
C ASP A 3 15.75 -47.46 47.16
N THR A 4 15.25 -46.23 47.18
CA THR A 4 14.70 -45.59 45.99
C THR A 4 15.66 -44.50 45.56
N THR A 5 16.58 -44.90 44.68
CA THR A 5 17.46 -43.96 43.98
C THR A 5 16.64 -43.23 42.90
N VAL A 6 16.34 -41.98 43.19
CA VAL A 6 15.77 -41.06 42.21
C VAL A 6 16.89 -40.61 41.26
N GLY A 7 16.84 -41.12 40.03
CA GLY A 7 17.74 -40.71 38.99
C GLY A 7 17.43 -39.26 38.56
N PHE A 8 18.34 -38.34 38.85
CA PHE A 8 18.38 -37.03 38.22
C PHE A 8 18.83 -37.22 36.77
N SER A 9 17.90 -37.06 35.83
CA SER A 9 18.24 -36.89 34.44
C SER A 9 18.93 -35.52 34.27
N SER A 10 20.22 -35.56 33.98
CA SER A 10 20.98 -34.38 33.61
C SER A 10 20.40 -33.80 32.31
N SER A 11 19.69 -32.65 32.41
CA SER A 11 19.44 -31.81 31.28
C SER A 11 20.79 -31.37 30.70
N ASN A 12 21.07 -31.75 29.47
CA ASN A 12 22.18 -31.23 28.71
C ASN A 12 21.92 -29.73 28.49
N ASP A 13 22.46 -28.90 29.37
CA ASP A 13 22.70 -27.49 29.08
C ASP A 13 23.79 -27.44 27.98
N GLU A 14 23.40 -27.44 26.71
CA GLU A 14 24.32 -27.12 25.60
C GLU A 14 24.81 -25.69 25.86
N LYS A 15 26.03 -25.57 26.39
CA LYS A 15 26.71 -24.28 26.50
C LYS A 15 26.90 -23.72 25.09
N LEU A 16 26.06 -22.76 24.72
CA LEU A 16 26.24 -21.96 23.51
C LEU A 16 27.68 -21.48 23.42
N SER A 17 28.33 -21.69 22.29
CA SER A 17 29.65 -21.12 22.09
C SER A 17 29.59 -19.60 22.10
N ASN A 18 30.69 -18.91 22.38
CA ASN A 18 30.74 -17.44 22.31
C ASN A 18 30.35 -16.93 20.94
N LEU A 19 30.60 -17.70 19.88
CA LEU A 19 30.22 -17.37 18.50
C LEU A 19 28.69 -17.46 18.31
N ASP A 20 28.06 -18.53 18.82
CA ASP A 20 26.60 -18.70 18.74
C ASP A 20 25.89 -17.60 19.53
N TYR A 21 26.43 -17.23 20.69
CA TYR A 21 25.87 -16.12 21.48
C TYR A 21 25.95 -14.78 20.75
N LEU A 22 27.10 -14.46 20.14
CA LEU A 22 27.26 -13.28 19.31
C LEU A 22 26.30 -13.28 18.11
N GLN A 23 26.16 -14.41 17.44
CA GLN A 23 25.25 -14.58 16.30
C GLN A 23 23.79 -14.34 16.74
N MET A 24 23.39 -14.88 17.89
CA MET A 24 22.06 -14.68 18.45
C MET A 24 21.78 -13.20 18.78
N ILE A 25 22.75 -12.48 19.36
CA ILE A 25 22.63 -11.05 19.67
C ILE A 25 22.50 -10.24 18.39
N LEU A 26 23.34 -10.49 17.39
CA LEU A 26 23.30 -9.80 16.09
C LEU A 26 21.95 -10.04 15.38
N GLN A 27 21.49 -11.29 15.38
CA GLN A 27 20.19 -11.64 14.82
C GLN A 27 19.04 -10.86 15.50
N LYS A 28 19.06 -10.82 16.83
CA LYS A 28 18.06 -10.10 17.61
C LYS A 28 18.08 -8.59 17.34
N GLU A 29 19.26 -8.00 17.22
CA GLU A 29 19.40 -6.59 16.89
C GLU A 29 18.88 -6.28 15.48
N LEU A 30 19.15 -7.13 14.49
CA LEU A 30 18.62 -6.99 13.14
C LEU A 30 17.08 -7.06 13.13
N GLU A 31 16.48 -7.99 13.86
CA GLU A 31 15.03 -8.11 14.02
C GLU A 31 14.42 -6.85 14.64
N ILE A 32 15.04 -6.32 15.71
CA ILE A 32 14.58 -5.09 16.36
C ILE A 32 14.64 -3.91 15.41
N ARG A 33 15.73 -3.75 14.67
CA ARG A 33 15.88 -2.66 13.68
C ARG A 33 14.86 -2.78 12.54
N ALA A 34 14.65 -3.99 12.03
CA ALA A 34 13.65 -4.25 11.00
C ALA A 34 12.25 -3.89 11.50
N ARG A 35 11.86 -4.31 12.69
CA ARG A 35 10.58 -3.97 13.31
C ARG A 35 10.41 -2.47 13.53
N GLN A 36 11.45 -1.78 14.02
CA GLN A 36 11.40 -0.32 14.19
C GLN A 36 11.24 0.40 12.83
N LYS A 37 11.92 -0.08 11.78
CA LYS A 37 11.76 0.44 10.42
C LYS A 37 10.30 0.28 9.94
N GLN A 38 9.71 -0.91 10.09
CA GLN A 38 8.31 -1.17 9.71
C GLN A 38 7.33 -0.23 10.45
N ILE A 39 7.51 -0.05 11.76
CA ILE A 39 6.67 0.88 12.54
C ILE A 39 6.78 2.31 12.01
N LYS A 40 7.99 2.78 11.68
CA LYS A 40 8.21 4.12 11.10
C LYS A 40 7.53 4.24 9.74
N LEU A 41 7.70 3.26 8.86
CA LEU A 41 7.06 3.21 7.54
C LEU A 41 5.54 3.23 7.67
N ARG A 42 4.97 2.41 8.57
CA ARG A 42 3.51 2.34 8.80
C ARG A 42 2.93 3.68 9.29
N ARG A 43 3.63 4.36 10.20
CA ARG A 43 3.22 5.70 10.65
C ARG A 43 3.27 6.75 9.55
N ALA A 44 4.31 6.72 8.73
CA ALA A 44 4.50 7.68 7.63
C ALA A 44 3.52 7.44 6.48
N SER A 45 3.06 6.21 6.27
CA SER A 45 2.20 5.82 5.16
C SER A 45 0.79 6.40 5.19
N LYS A 46 0.32 6.91 6.32
CA LYS A 46 -1.04 7.43 6.53
C LYS A 46 -2.16 6.42 6.24
N LEU A 47 -1.85 5.13 6.19
CA LEU A 47 -2.83 4.07 5.97
C LEU A 47 -3.92 4.11 7.06
N PRO A 48 -5.20 3.96 6.71
CA PRO A 48 -6.27 3.88 7.69
C PRO A 48 -6.09 2.65 8.60
N ASN A 49 -6.53 2.78 9.86
CA ASN A 49 -6.53 1.68 10.83
C ASN A 49 -7.72 0.74 10.56
N LYS A 50 -7.75 0.11 9.40
CA LYS A 50 -8.74 -0.92 9.08
C LYS A 50 -8.09 -2.28 9.20
N VAL A 51 -8.71 -3.16 10.00
CA VAL A 51 -8.34 -4.57 10.00
C VAL A 51 -8.78 -5.16 8.66
N CYS A 52 -7.84 -5.70 7.93
CA CYS A 52 -8.13 -6.37 6.67
C CYS A 52 -8.64 -7.79 6.96
N GLU A 53 -9.94 -7.97 7.05
CA GLU A 53 -10.53 -9.30 7.01
C GLU A 53 -10.63 -9.74 5.54
N LEU A 54 -9.57 -10.35 5.03
CA LEU A 54 -9.55 -10.93 3.68
C LEU A 54 -10.64 -12.00 3.50
N SER A 55 -11.07 -12.65 4.58
CA SER A 55 -12.20 -13.56 4.62
C SER A 55 -13.52 -12.96 4.11
N ASN A 56 -13.60 -11.63 4.10
CA ASN A 56 -14.75 -10.88 3.60
C ASN A 56 -14.69 -10.57 2.10
N LEU A 57 -13.58 -10.89 1.44
CA LEU A 57 -13.46 -10.75 -0.02
C LEU A 57 -14.08 -11.94 -0.74
N ASN A 58 -14.52 -11.71 -1.97
CA ASN A 58 -15.12 -12.76 -2.80
C ASN A 58 -14.14 -13.92 -2.98
N LYS A 59 -14.58 -15.16 -2.72
CA LYS A 59 -13.76 -16.39 -2.82
C LYS A 59 -13.04 -16.55 -4.17
N GLY A 60 -13.60 -15.99 -5.26
CA GLY A 60 -12.98 -16.01 -6.58
C GLY A 60 -11.73 -15.14 -6.71
N LEU A 61 -11.45 -14.23 -5.75
CA LEU A 61 -10.32 -13.32 -5.79
C LEU A 61 -9.11 -13.80 -4.97
N GLU A 62 -9.25 -14.88 -4.20
CA GLU A 62 -8.17 -15.36 -3.30
C GLU A 62 -6.86 -15.61 -4.06
N TRP A 63 -6.94 -16.23 -5.23
CA TRP A 63 -5.76 -16.48 -6.06
C TRP A 63 -5.12 -15.16 -6.54
N GLN A 64 -5.92 -14.21 -7.02
CA GLN A 64 -5.42 -12.90 -7.47
C GLN A 64 -4.78 -12.13 -6.32
N ILE A 65 -5.40 -12.13 -5.14
CA ILE A 65 -4.84 -11.48 -3.94
C ILE A 65 -3.51 -12.10 -3.57
N LYS A 66 -3.39 -13.43 -3.63
CA LYS A 66 -2.14 -14.14 -3.38
C LYS A 66 -1.05 -13.73 -4.39
N GLN A 67 -1.38 -13.64 -5.67
CA GLN A 67 -0.45 -13.17 -6.70
C GLN A 67 -0.01 -11.72 -6.45
N LEU A 68 -0.95 -10.83 -6.15
CA LEU A 68 -0.64 -9.44 -5.84
C LEU A 68 0.22 -9.27 -4.59
N SER A 69 0.08 -10.15 -3.60
CA SER A 69 0.88 -10.14 -2.37
C SER A 69 2.35 -10.51 -2.59
N HIS A 70 2.70 -11.09 -3.75
CA HIS A 70 4.10 -11.27 -4.14
C HIS A 70 4.80 -9.94 -4.49
N LEU A 71 4.03 -8.90 -4.84
CA LEU A 71 4.48 -7.54 -5.19
C LEU A 71 5.37 -7.47 -6.44
N THR A 72 5.32 -8.44 -7.35
CA THR A 72 6.06 -8.40 -8.63
C THR A 72 5.64 -7.18 -9.45
N TRP A 73 4.34 -6.89 -9.50
CA TRP A 73 3.74 -5.73 -10.14
C TRP A 73 4.32 -4.38 -9.64
N LEU A 74 4.70 -4.31 -8.36
CA LEU A 74 5.32 -3.12 -7.77
C LEU A 74 6.71 -2.87 -8.33
N ASN A 75 7.48 -3.92 -8.56
CA ASN A 75 8.82 -3.83 -9.16
C ASN A 75 8.76 -3.47 -10.66
N GLU A 76 7.67 -3.83 -11.33
CA GLU A 76 7.41 -3.56 -12.75
C GLU A 76 6.78 -2.17 -12.98
N GLY A 77 6.56 -1.40 -11.92
CA GLY A 77 5.88 -0.09 -12.01
C GLY A 77 4.44 -0.19 -12.51
N GLN A 78 3.78 -1.35 -12.29
CA GLN A 78 2.41 -1.57 -12.73
C GLN A 78 1.42 -0.91 -11.78
N ASN A 79 0.38 -0.28 -12.32
CA ASN A 79 -0.73 0.26 -11.55
C ASN A 79 -1.81 -0.78 -11.26
N ILE A 80 -2.63 -0.49 -10.25
CA ILE A 80 -3.82 -1.29 -9.94
C ILE A 80 -5.02 -0.35 -9.83
N ILE A 81 -6.13 -0.71 -10.44
CA ILE A 81 -7.42 -0.07 -10.21
C ILE A 81 -8.32 -1.04 -9.46
N LEU A 82 -8.70 -0.67 -8.24
CA LEU A 82 -9.68 -1.40 -7.44
C LEU A 82 -11.05 -0.78 -7.66
N LEU A 83 -11.89 -1.50 -8.37
CA LEU A 83 -13.22 -1.05 -8.77
C LEU A 83 -14.30 -1.88 -8.07
N GLY A 84 -15.37 -1.26 -7.64
CA GLY A 84 -16.54 -1.92 -7.07
C GLY A 84 -17.39 -1.00 -6.23
N LYS A 85 -18.60 -1.43 -5.87
CA LYS A 85 -19.52 -0.66 -5.04
C LYS A 85 -18.93 -0.35 -3.66
N SER A 86 -19.56 0.56 -2.93
CA SER A 86 -19.18 0.82 -1.53
C SER A 86 -19.26 -0.46 -0.71
N ARG A 87 -18.34 -0.64 0.25
CA ARG A 87 -18.28 -1.79 1.18
C ARG A 87 -17.88 -3.14 0.56
N THR A 88 -17.47 -3.22 -0.69
CA THR A 88 -16.97 -4.47 -1.30
C THR A 88 -15.55 -4.87 -0.88
N GLY A 89 -14.90 -4.12 0.02
CA GLY A 89 -13.56 -4.47 0.52
C GLY A 89 -12.38 -3.83 -0.23
N LYS A 90 -12.60 -2.90 -1.17
CA LYS A 90 -11.53 -2.23 -1.94
C LYS A 90 -10.42 -1.65 -1.06
N ILE A 91 -10.80 -0.84 -0.07
CA ILE A 91 -9.83 -0.21 0.85
C ILE A 91 -9.12 -1.29 1.67
N SER A 92 -9.83 -2.33 2.12
CA SER A 92 -9.21 -3.44 2.86
C SER A 92 -8.14 -4.14 2.04
N LEU A 93 -8.41 -4.39 0.75
CA LEU A 93 -7.42 -4.97 -0.16
C LEU A 93 -6.24 -4.02 -0.41
N ALA A 94 -6.50 -2.73 -0.65
CA ALA A 94 -5.44 -1.73 -0.83
C ALA A 94 -4.52 -1.63 0.41
N VAL A 95 -5.11 -1.61 1.61
CA VAL A 95 -4.36 -1.59 2.88
C VAL A 95 -3.55 -2.87 3.05
N HIS A 96 -4.11 -4.05 2.75
CA HIS A 96 -3.38 -5.32 2.82
C HIS A 96 -2.15 -5.32 1.91
N LEU A 97 -2.29 -4.89 0.67
CA LEU A 97 -1.16 -4.81 -0.27
C LEU A 97 -0.09 -3.82 0.20
N ALA A 98 -0.51 -2.68 0.77
CA ALA A 98 0.41 -1.69 1.32
C ALA A 98 1.13 -2.20 2.58
N GLU A 99 0.45 -2.89 3.47
CA GLU A 99 1.06 -3.51 4.65
C GLU A 99 2.06 -4.59 4.22
N THR A 100 1.71 -5.43 3.25
CA THR A 100 2.63 -6.40 2.65
C THR A 100 3.86 -5.72 2.04
N ALA A 101 3.70 -4.57 1.40
CA ALA A 101 4.80 -3.78 0.87
C ALA A 101 5.68 -3.20 1.99
N ILE A 102 5.09 -2.68 3.06
CA ILE A 102 5.81 -2.18 4.25
C ILE A 102 6.61 -3.28 4.91
N ASP A 103 6.05 -4.49 5.03
CA ASP A 103 6.74 -5.65 5.62
C ASP A 103 7.99 -6.05 4.82
N LYS A 104 7.96 -5.84 3.50
CA LYS A 104 9.13 -5.99 2.61
C LYS A 104 10.03 -4.75 2.57
N GLY A 105 9.73 -3.72 3.38
CA GLY A 105 10.56 -2.52 3.54
C GLY A 105 10.32 -1.41 2.54
N HIS A 106 9.26 -1.50 1.72
CA HIS A 106 8.87 -0.47 0.77
C HIS A 106 8.18 0.71 1.46
N LYS A 107 8.45 1.93 1.00
CA LYS A 107 7.73 3.13 1.41
C LYS A 107 6.37 3.17 0.70
N THR A 108 5.32 3.44 1.46
CA THR A 108 3.96 3.58 0.92
C THR A 108 3.32 4.87 1.41
N TYR A 109 2.32 5.37 0.66
CA TYR A 109 1.52 6.53 1.08
C TYR A 109 0.07 6.34 0.67
N TYR A 110 -0.84 6.70 1.55
CA TYR A 110 -2.29 6.68 1.32
C TYR A 110 -2.85 8.09 1.43
N ALA A 111 -3.69 8.46 0.49
CA ALA A 111 -4.50 9.68 0.56
C ALA A 111 -5.84 9.49 -0.16
N PRO A 112 -6.96 10.02 0.38
CA PRO A 112 -8.14 10.32 -0.41
C PRO A 112 -7.80 11.32 -1.51
N ILE A 113 -8.57 11.31 -2.62
CA ILE A 113 -8.29 12.14 -3.80
C ILE A 113 -8.24 13.64 -3.47
N ASP A 114 -9.16 14.14 -2.63
CA ASP A 114 -9.21 15.53 -2.20
C ASP A 114 -7.95 15.95 -1.42
N THR A 115 -7.52 15.11 -0.50
CA THR A 115 -6.27 15.30 0.25
C THR A 115 -5.06 15.25 -0.67
N PHE A 116 -5.03 14.31 -1.61
CA PHE A 116 -3.95 14.17 -2.59
C PHE A 116 -3.83 15.43 -3.45
N VAL A 117 -4.94 15.91 -4.03
CA VAL A 117 -4.99 17.13 -4.86
C VAL A 117 -4.59 18.36 -4.04
N SER A 118 -5.13 18.49 -2.82
CA SER A 118 -4.76 19.60 -1.92
C SER A 118 -3.26 19.62 -1.60
N ILE A 119 -2.62 18.47 -1.39
CA ILE A 119 -1.17 18.39 -1.19
C ILE A 119 -0.43 18.88 -2.44
N VAL A 120 -0.85 18.45 -3.62
CA VAL A 120 -0.22 18.81 -4.89
C VAL A 120 -0.33 20.29 -5.19
N GLU A 121 -1.51 20.89 -4.98
CA GLU A 121 -1.76 22.31 -5.24
C GLU A 121 -0.98 23.22 -4.25
N ASN A 122 -0.84 22.78 -3.00
CA ASN A 122 -0.25 23.58 -1.95
C ASN A 122 1.21 23.25 -1.62
N LYS A 123 1.86 22.33 -2.35
CA LYS A 123 3.22 21.83 -2.04
C LYS A 123 4.29 22.92 -1.99
N ASP A 124 4.12 23.99 -2.77
CA ASP A 124 5.11 25.07 -2.89
C ASP A 124 4.90 26.22 -1.88
N ILE A 125 3.69 26.29 -1.28
CA ILE A 125 3.31 27.38 -0.36
C ILE A 125 3.05 26.89 1.08
N ASN A 126 2.80 25.60 1.28
CA ASN A 126 2.54 25.01 2.59
C ASN A 126 3.64 23.99 2.93
N PRO A 127 4.46 24.24 3.99
CA PRO A 127 5.55 23.33 4.36
C PRO A 127 5.09 21.89 4.66
N LYS A 128 3.88 21.69 5.22
CA LYS A 128 3.35 20.36 5.50
C LYS A 128 2.97 19.64 4.19
N ALA A 129 2.36 20.36 3.25
CA ALA A 129 2.04 19.81 1.93
C ALA A 129 3.32 19.49 1.14
N GLY A 130 4.32 20.37 1.18
CA GLY A 130 5.63 20.14 0.57
C GLY A 130 6.35 18.92 1.13
N ALA A 131 6.34 18.75 2.44
CA ALA A 131 6.91 17.56 3.09
C ALA A 131 6.16 16.27 2.71
N ALA A 132 4.83 16.31 2.67
CA ALA A 132 4.02 15.16 2.24
C ALA A 132 4.29 14.79 0.78
N PHE A 133 4.34 15.78 -0.12
CA PHE A 133 4.66 15.55 -1.53
C PHE A 133 6.07 14.99 -1.72
N SER A 134 7.06 15.53 -0.98
CA SER A 134 8.43 15.01 -0.99
C SER A 134 8.48 13.55 -0.53
N TYR A 135 7.72 13.20 0.51
CA TYR A 135 7.62 11.80 0.95
C TYR A 135 6.96 10.90 -0.11
N MET A 136 5.86 11.35 -0.77
CA MET A 136 5.24 10.62 -1.87
C MET A 136 6.21 10.33 -3.02
N ARG A 137 7.10 11.27 -3.32
CA ARG A 137 8.16 11.09 -4.34
C ARG A 137 9.17 9.99 -3.99
N GLU A 138 9.28 9.62 -2.73
CA GLU A 138 10.18 8.55 -2.27
C GLU A 138 9.44 7.21 -2.09
N CYS A 139 8.11 7.21 -2.18
CA CYS A 139 7.32 5.99 -2.03
C CYS A 139 7.47 5.06 -3.24
N ASN A 140 7.43 3.76 -2.98
CA ASN A 140 7.33 2.74 -4.02
C ASN A 140 5.87 2.55 -4.44
N LEU A 141 4.94 2.72 -3.48
CA LEU A 141 3.51 2.52 -3.66
C LEU A 141 2.74 3.72 -3.14
N ILE A 142 1.82 4.23 -3.94
CA ILE A 142 0.86 5.26 -3.55
C ILE A 142 -0.54 4.71 -3.71
N ILE A 143 -1.41 4.96 -2.74
CA ILE A 143 -2.82 4.62 -2.80
C ILE A 143 -3.61 5.92 -2.85
N ILE A 144 -4.43 6.08 -3.89
CA ILE A 144 -5.34 7.22 -4.05
C ILE A 144 -6.75 6.67 -3.97
N ASP A 145 -7.47 7.08 -2.93
CA ASP A 145 -8.81 6.58 -2.64
C ASP A 145 -9.89 7.55 -3.13
N ASP A 146 -11.10 7.02 -3.33
CA ASP A 146 -12.29 7.75 -3.78
C ASP A 146 -12.11 8.50 -5.11
N VAL A 147 -11.29 7.95 -6.02
CA VAL A 147 -11.01 8.58 -7.32
C VAL A 147 -12.31 8.76 -8.11
N PHE A 148 -12.58 10.01 -8.52
CA PHE A 148 -13.80 10.43 -9.23
C PHE A 148 -15.10 10.14 -8.48
N TYR A 149 -15.08 10.05 -7.16
CA TYR A 149 -16.30 9.98 -6.35
C TYR A 149 -17.16 11.24 -6.55
N LEU A 150 -16.53 12.41 -6.49
CA LEU A 150 -17.11 13.70 -6.89
C LEU A 150 -16.51 14.15 -8.22
N ALA A 151 -17.23 15.00 -8.93
CA ALA A 151 -16.73 15.65 -10.14
C ALA A 151 -15.62 16.64 -9.75
N PRO A 152 -14.38 16.49 -10.24
CA PRO A 152 -13.32 17.43 -9.98
C PRO A 152 -13.56 18.73 -10.75
N THR A 153 -13.14 19.84 -10.20
CA THR A 153 -12.96 21.08 -10.96
C THR A 153 -11.86 20.92 -11.99
N ARG A 154 -11.81 21.80 -12.97
CA ARG A 154 -10.75 21.80 -13.99
C ARG A 154 -9.35 21.93 -13.37
N SER A 155 -9.18 22.76 -12.34
CA SER A 155 -7.91 22.93 -11.63
C SER A 155 -7.48 21.64 -10.92
N GLU A 156 -8.39 21.02 -10.20
CA GLU A 156 -8.13 19.75 -9.50
C GLU A 156 -7.76 18.62 -10.47
N LEU A 157 -8.47 18.53 -11.61
CA LEU A 157 -8.14 17.56 -12.65
C LEU A 157 -6.74 17.80 -13.25
N GLN A 158 -6.35 19.07 -13.46
CA GLN A 158 -5.01 19.42 -13.93
C GLN A 158 -3.93 19.08 -12.90
N ALA A 159 -4.17 19.40 -11.61
CA ALA A 159 -3.26 19.08 -10.54
C ALA A 159 -3.08 17.55 -10.41
N PHE A 160 -4.18 16.82 -10.46
CA PHE A 160 -4.19 15.35 -10.44
C PHE A 160 -3.43 14.76 -11.63
N TYR A 161 -3.71 15.22 -12.84
CA TYR A 161 -3.01 14.78 -14.04
C TYR A 161 -1.49 14.98 -13.94
N ARG A 162 -1.04 16.18 -13.56
CA ARG A 162 0.40 16.50 -13.43
C ARG A 162 1.07 15.61 -12.40
N ALA A 163 0.43 15.43 -11.25
CA ALA A 163 0.99 14.62 -10.17
C ALA A 163 1.06 13.14 -10.55
N VAL A 164 -0.02 12.57 -11.11
CA VAL A 164 -0.05 11.19 -11.55
C VAL A 164 0.98 10.96 -12.66
N THR A 165 1.07 11.87 -13.64
CA THR A 165 2.08 11.80 -14.70
C THR A 165 3.48 11.70 -14.15
N PHE A 166 3.82 12.56 -13.21
CA PHE A 166 5.14 12.60 -12.59
C PHE A 166 5.42 11.35 -11.73
N LEU A 167 4.45 10.94 -10.91
CA LEU A 167 4.63 9.82 -9.99
C LEU A 167 4.64 8.47 -10.71
N ASN A 168 3.83 8.32 -11.76
CA ASN A 168 3.68 7.06 -12.49
C ASN A 168 4.91 6.66 -13.32
N GLU A 169 5.85 7.56 -13.54
CA GLU A 169 7.10 7.24 -14.26
C GLU A 169 7.98 6.24 -13.51
N THR A 170 7.90 6.24 -12.19
CA THR A 170 8.82 5.47 -11.33
C THR A 170 8.15 4.78 -10.16
N ARG A 171 6.82 4.86 -10.03
CA ARG A 171 6.05 4.38 -8.88
C ARG A 171 4.82 3.61 -9.34
N SER A 172 4.39 2.66 -8.54
CA SER A 172 3.09 2.03 -8.71
C SER A 172 2.02 2.77 -7.93
N ILE A 173 0.86 2.91 -8.53
CA ILE A 173 -0.28 3.59 -7.89
C ILE A 173 -1.46 2.62 -7.85
N ILE A 174 -2.10 2.52 -6.67
CA ILE A 174 -3.40 1.87 -6.53
C ILE A 174 -4.46 2.95 -6.53
N PHE A 175 -5.33 2.92 -7.54
CA PHE A 175 -6.50 3.78 -7.62
C PHE A 175 -7.70 3.03 -7.09
N VAL A 176 -8.38 3.59 -6.08
CA VAL A 176 -9.60 3.00 -5.52
C VAL A 176 -10.79 3.85 -5.96
N THR A 177 -11.78 3.22 -6.60
CA THR A 177 -12.96 3.91 -7.12
C THR A 177 -14.21 3.05 -7.01
N ASN A 178 -15.36 3.68 -6.91
CA ASN A 178 -16.67 3.05 -6.99
C ASN A 178 -17.36 3.31 -8.34
N ARG A 179 -16.73 4.08 -9.24
CA ARG A 179 -17.25 4.38 -10.57
C ARG A 179 -16.59 3.52 -11.63
N GLU A 180 -17.39 3.07 -12.59
CA GLU A 180 -16.85 2.44 -13.80
C GLU A 180 -15.96 3.43 -14.55
N ILE A 181 -14.81 2.95 -15.03
CA ILE A 181 -13.79 3.79 -15.70
C ILE A 181 -14.39 4.51 -16.90
N SER A 182 -15.29 3.85 -17.65
CA SER A 182 -15.98 4.42 -18.81
C SER A 182 -16.81 5.67 -18.46
N THR A 183 -17.27 5.79 -17.20
CA THR A 183 -18.09 6.92 -16.76
C THR A 183 -17.28 8.09 -16.20
N TRP A 184 -15.95 7.99 -16.14
CA TRP A 184 -15.12 9.09 -15.63
C TRP A 184 -15.19 10.33 -16.53
N LEU A 185 -15.32 10.11 -17.86
CA LEU A 185 -15.47 11.19 -18.83
C LEU A 185 -16.81 11.95 -18.72
N ASP A 186 -17.81 11.33 -18.10
CA ASP A 186 -19.14 11.93 -17.98
C ASP A 186 -19.22 12.95 -16.83
N VAL A 187 -18.28 12.86 -15.86
CA VAL A 187 -18.29 13.70 -14.65
C VAL A 187 -17.28 14.84 -14.69
N VAL A 188 -16.52 14.97 -15.75
CA VAL A 188 -15.48 16.02 -15.90
C VAL A 188 -15.85 17.01 -16.98
N GLU A 189 -15.45 18.27 -16.80
CA GLU A 189 -15.61 19.31 -17.83
C GLU A 189 -14.61 19.13 -18.98
N ASP A 190 -13.34 18.83 -18.64
CA ASP A 190 -12.26 18.66 -19.63
C ASP A 190 -12.08 17.17 -19.95
N LYS A 191 -12.90 16.70 -20.90
CA LYS A 191 -12.90 15.30 -21.34
C LYS A 191 -11.58 14.87 -21.97
N HIS A 192 -10.93 15.79 -22.70
CA HIS A 192 -9.66 15.49 -23.34
C HIS A 192 -8.53 15.26 -22.33
N LEU A 193 -8.45 16.11 -21.31
CA LEU A 193 -7.48 15.94 -20.24
C LEU A 193 -7.74 14.64 -19.44
N CYS A 194 -9.01 14.34 -19.17
CA CYS A 194 -9.39 13.10 -18.49
C CYS A 194 -9.05 11.86 -19.33
N GLN A 195 -9.29 11.90 -20.65
CA GLN A 195 -8.90 10.80 -21.54
C GLN A 195 -7.38 10.58 -21.50
N THR A 196 -6.59 11.66 -21.61
CA THR A 196 -5.13 11.57 -21.54
C THR A 196 -4.64 10.99 -20.20
N LEU A 197 -5.32 11.36 -19.11
CA LEU A 197 -5.05 10.79 -17.78
C LEU A 197 -5.36 9.28 -17.73
N LEU A 198 -6.53 8.89 -18.26
CA LEU A 198 -6.96 7.50 -18.35
C LEU A 198 -5.96 6.65 -19.14
N ASP A 199 -5.57 7.11 -20.32
CA ASP A 199 -4.61 6.41 -21.18
C ASP A 199 -3.30 6.16 -20.42
N ARG A 200 -2.85 7.15 -19.65
CA ARG A 200 -1.62 7.02 -18.84
C ARG A 200 -1.77 6.06 -17.67
N ILE A 201 -2.88 6.12 -16.95
CA ILE A 201 -3.15 5.23 -15.80
C ILE A 201 -3.26 3.78 -16.29
N THR A 202 -3.93 3.56 -17.43
CA THR A 202 -4.26 2.22 -17.95
C THR A 202 -3.18 1.59 -18.81
N ALA A 203 -2.18 2.34 -19.25
CA ALA A 203 -1.10 1.84 -20.11
C ALA A 203 -0.37 0.62 -19.53
N ASN A 204 -0.16 0.61 -18.21
CA ASN A 204 0.41 -0.54 -17.48
C ASN A 204 -0.40 -0.75 -16.19
N CYS A 205 -1.60 -1.31 -16.30
CA CYS A 205 -2.54 -1.38 -15.20
C CYS A 205 -3.29 -2.71 -15.15
N GLN A 206 -3.46 -3.23 -13.94
CA GLN A 206 -4.36 -4.33 -13.64
C GLN A 206 -5.65 -3.80 -13.01
N ILE A 207 -6.80 -4.14 -13.60
CA ILE A 207 -8.12 -3.77 -13.09
C ILE A 207 -8.71 -4.94 -12.31
N ILE A 208 -9.04 -4.71 -11.03
CA ILE A 208 -9.64 -5.70 -10.15
C ILE A 208 -11.03 -5.24 -9.78
N ARG A 209 -12.02 -6.02 -10.17
CA ARG A 209 -13.42 -5.76 -9.85
C ARG A 209 -13.83 -6.53 -8.60
N LEU A 210 -14.21 -5.79 -7.56
CA LEU A 210 -14.77 -6.36 -6.34
C LEU A 210 -16.29 -6.25 -6.41
N THR A 211 -16.96 -7.40 -6.41
CA THR A 211 -18.42 -7.50 -6.40
C THR A 211 -18.93 -7.80 -5.00
N ASP A 212 -20.21 -7.45 -4.76
CA ASP A 212 -20.92 -7.90 -3.57
C ASP A 212 -20.94 -9.44 -3.51
N ARG A 213 -21.06 -9.97 -2.29
CA ARG A 213 -21.17 -11.42 -2.02
C ARG A 213 -22.47 -11.98 -2.58
#